data_36271db5b535056f31f12e1f59df205f
#
_entry.id   36271db5b535056f31f12e1f59df205f
#
_cell.length_a   1.000
_cell.length_b   1.000
_cell.length_c   1.000
_cell.angle_alpha   90.00
_cell.angle_beta   90.00
_cell.angle_gamma   90.00
#
_symmetry.space_group_name_H-M   'P 1'
#
loop_
_entity.id
_entity.type
_entity.pdbx_description
1 polymer ?
#
loop_
_entity_poly.entity_id
_entity_poly.type
_entity_poly.pdbx_seq_one_letter_code
_entity_poly.pdbx_strand_id
1 'polypeptide(L)'
;WIHQNIEYRYMSGRTDLSAWDVLQRGYGVCRDFAHLAVALNRTFNLPARYVTGYLPDIGVPAPDAPMDFHAYAEVYIAGSWLTTDARFDVPRIGRIKVACGQDAVDGAFSTIYGGADLSYFEVWAYQVAPGTVGVGDPVDLSVRLDNSRTVRTDP
;
A
#
# COMPACT_ATOMS: atom_id res chain seq x y z
N TRP A 1 -9.31 2.18 -14.77
CA TRP A 1 -10.73 2.35 -14.44
C TRP A 1 -10.96 2.63 -12.96
N ILE A 2 -10.36 1.88 -12.03
CA ILE A 2 -10.51 2.10 -10.59
C ILE A 2 -10.07 3.51 -10.21
N HIS A 3 -8.88 3.93 -10.65
CA HIS A 3 -8.34 5.27 -10.40
C HIS A 3 -9.28 6.41 -10.82
N GLN A 4 -10.01 6.22 -11.91
CA GLN A 4 -10.91 7.24 -12.47
C GLN A 4 -12.32 7.22 -11.89
N ASN A 5 -12.76 6.09 -11.33
CA ASN A 5 -14.15 5.88 -10.94
C ASN A 5 -14.38 5.64 -9.45
N ILE A 6 -13.30 5.36 -8.70
CA ILE A 6 -13.35 5.18 -7.24
C ILE A 6 -12.58 6.34 -6.59
N GLU A 7 -13.24 7.07 -5.72
CA GLU A 7 -12.62 8.18 -4.98
C GLU A 7 -11.66 7.62 -3.92
N TYR A 8 -10.40 8.10 -3.91
CA TYR A 8 -9.51 7.80 -2.80
C TYR A 8 -9.85 8.70 -1.61
N ARG A 9 -10.40 8.10 -0.56
CA ARG A 9 -10.81 8.84 0.64
C ARG A 9 -10.01 8.36 1.84
N TYR A 10 -9.05 9.16 2.25
CA TYR A 10 -8.21 8.86 3.40
C TYR A 10 -9.06 8.64 4.66
N MET A 11 -8.61 7.75 5.58
CA MET A 11 -9.31 7.39 6.82
C MET A 11 -10.70 6.74 6.65
N SER A 12 -11.12 6.39 5.43
CA SER A 12 -12.41 5.70 5.19
C SER A 12 -12.31 4.16 5.22
N GLY A 13 -11.12 3.62 5.46
CA GLY A 13 -10.86 2.18 5.47
C GLY A 13 -11.65 1.46 6.57
N ARG A 14 -12.21 0.29 6.21
CA ARG A 14 -12.90 -0.62 7.13
C ARG A 14 -12.46 -2.05 6.83
N THR A 15 -12.32 -2.87 7.87
CA THR A 15 -11.84 -4.24 7.75
C THR A 15 -12.91 -5.23 7.24
N ASP A 16 -14.17 -4.84 7.27
CA ASP A 16 -15.34 -5.66 6.92
C ASP A 16 -15.86 -5.46 5.48
N LEU A 17 -15.17 -4.64 4.66
CA LEU A 17 -15.61 -4.35 3.30
C LEU A 17 -15.05 -5.37 2.31
N SER A 18 -15.95 -5.89 1.47
CA SER A 18 -15.60 -6.66 0.28
C SER A 18 -15.29 -5.75 -0.91
N ALA A 19 -14.71 -6.33 -1.97
CA ALA A 19 -14.51 -5.61 -3.24
C ALA A 19 -15.83 -5.10 -3.84
N TRP A 20 -16.93 -5.83 -3.66
CA TRP A 20 -18.26 -5.42 -4.10
C TRP A 20 -18.77 -4.20 -3.33
N ASP A 21 -18.57 -4.16 -2.01
CA ASP A 21 -18.97 -3.01 -1.19
C ASP A 21 -18.21 -1.74 -1.63
N VAL A 22 -16.91 -1.86 -1.91
CA VAL A 22 -16.08 -0.76 -2.42
C VAL A 22 -16.61 -0.25 -3.76
N LEU A 23 -16.95 -1.16 -4.67
CA LEU A 23 -17.53 -0.82 -5.96
C LEU A 23 -18.86 -0.05 -5.80
N GLN A 24 -19.73 -0.49 -4.89
CA GLN A 24 -21.03 0.16 -4.64
C GLN A 24 -20.89 1.53 -3.96
N ARG A 25 -19.93 1.65 -3.04
CA ARG A 25 -19.67 2.91 -2.30
C ARG A 25 -19.05 3.98 -3.19
N GLY A 26 -18.25 3.57 -4.18
CA GLY A 26 -17.50 4.47 -5.04
C GLY A 26 -16.31 5.17 -4.39
N TYR A 27 -15.88 4.74 -3.20
CA TYR A 27 -14.71 5.28 -2.51
C TYR A 27 -14.04 4.25 -1.58
N GLY A 28 -12.78 4.48 -1.26
CA GLY A 28 -12.01 3.65 -0.35
C GLY A 28 -10.58 4.12 -0.13
N VAL A 29 -9.78 3.29 0.52
CA VAL A 29 -8.35 3.49 0.74
C VAL A 29 -7.53 2.53 -0.13
N CYS A 30 -6.19 2.57 -0.04
CA CYS A 30 -5.30 1.72 -0.85
C CYS A 30 -5.63 0.22 -0.75
N ARG A 31 -5.99 -0.27 0.46
CA ARG A 31 -6.45 -1.64 0.68
C ARG A 31 -7.67 -1.98 -0.20
N ASP A 32 -8.64 -1.09 -0.23
CA ASP A 32 -9.89 -1.28 -0.96
C ASP A 32 -9.65 -1.26 -2.47
N PHE A 33 -8.81 -0.35 -2.94
CA PHE A 33 -8.37 -0.25 -4.33
C PHE A 33 -7.65 -1.53 -4.80
N ALA A 34 -6.72 -2.03 -3.98
CA ALA A 34 -5.99 -3.26 -4.27
C ALA A 34 -6.92 -4.48 -4.30
N HIS A 35 -7.83 -4.59 -3.32
CA HIS A 35 -8.81 -5.68 -3.24
C HIS A 35 -9.76 -5.68 -4.45
N LEU A 36 -10.28 -4.50 -4.82
CA LEU A 36 -11.11 -4.35 -6.01
C LEU A 36 -10.33 -4.68 -7.29
N ALA A 37 -9.06 -4.25 -7.40
CA ALA A 37 -8.22 -4.58 -8.54
C ALA A 37 -7.99 -6.09 -8.68
N VAL A 38 -7.72 -6.80 -7.58
CA VAL A 38 -7.60 -8.25 -7.57
C VAL A 38 -8.89 -8.92 -8.03
N ALA A 39 -10.04 -8.50 -7.48
CA ALA A 39 -11.34 -9.05 -7.85
C ALA A 39 -11.65 -8.84 -9.34
N LEU A 40 -11.47 -7.62 -9.85
CA LEU A 40 -11.74 -7.32 -11.26
C LEU A 40 -10.82 -8.09 -12.20
N ASN A 41 -9.51 -8.20 -11.92
CA ASN A 41 -8.62 -9.01 -12.77
C ASN A 41 -9.03 -10.47 -12.81
N ARG A 42 -9.48 -11.04 -11.69
CA ARG A 42 -9.98 -12.42 -11.64
C ARG A 42 -11.25 -12.62 -12.45
N THR A 43 -12.11 -11.62 -12.60
CA THR A 43 -13.29 -11.73 -13.50
C THR A 43 -12.89 -11.86 -14.98
N PHE A 44 -11.70 -11.38 -15.34
CA PHE A 44 -11.11 -11.59 -16.68
C PHE A 44 -10.26 -12.87 -16.78
N ASN A 45 -10.35 -13.77 -15.81
CA ASN A 45 -9.52 -14.97 -15.71
C ASN A 45 -8.00 -14.70 -15.66
N LEU A 46 -7.60 -13.55 -15.18
CA LEU A 46 -6.21 -13.22 -14.93
C LEU A 46 -5.86 -13.58 -13.48
N PRO A 47 -4.81 -14.39 -13.25
CA PRO A 47 -4.33 -14.62 -11.90
C PRO A 47 -3.88 -13.29 -11.28
N ALA A 48 -4.43 -12.97 -10.14
CA ALA A 48 -4.11 -11.74 -9.42
C ALA A 48 -3.96 -12.01 -7.92
N ARG A 49 -3.06 -11.28 -7.28
CA ARG A 49 -2.81 -11.38 -5.85
C ARG A 49 -2.76 -10.01 -5.19
N TYR A 50 -3.17 -9.97 -3.96
CA TYR A 50 -3.08 -8.81 -3.09
C TYR A 50 -1.66 -8.70 -2.54
N VAL A 51 -1.14 -7.48 -2.46
CA VAL A 51 0.21 -7.21 -1.95
C VAL A 51 0.16 -6.04 -1.00
N THR A 52 0.90 -6.16 0.11
CA THR A 52 1.14 -5.07 1.05
C THR A 52 2.62 -4.81 1.26
N GLY A 53 2.91 -3.59 1.66
CA GLY A 53 4.26 -3.16 1.95
C GLY A 53 4.35 -1.65 2.11
N TYR A 54 5.50 -1.11 1.77
CA TYR A 54 5.76 0.33 1.83
C TYR A 54 6.03 0.88 0.44
N LEU A 55 5.59 2.11 0.21
CA LEU A 55 5.82 2.83 -1.04
C LEU A 55 6.40 4.21 -0.72
N PRO A 56 7.73 4.34 -0.77
CA PRO A 56 8.39 5.64 -0.55
C PRO A 56 8.16 6.61 -1.70
N ASP A 57 8.32 7.89 -1.43
CA ASP A 57 8.20 8.98 -2.40
C ASP A 57 9.53 9.20 -3.15
N ILE A 58 10.04 8.14 -3.78
CA ILE A 58 11.29 8.18 -4.55
C ILE A 58 10.99 8.47 -6.02
N GLY A 59 11.64 9.47 -6.58
CA GLY A 59 11.52 9.83 -8.00
C GLY A 59 10.20 10.47 -8.40
N VAL A 60 9.40 10.90 -7.43
CA VAL A 60 8.15 11.63 -7.63
C VAL A 60 8.07 12.83 -6.70
N PRO A 61 7.32 13.87 -7.04
CA PRO A 61 7.00 14.92 -6.08
C PRO A 61 6.33 14.31 -4.85
N ALA A 62 6.78 14.68 -3.67
CA ALA A 62 6.16 14.20 -2.43
C ALA A 62 4.69 14.62 -2.40
N PRO A 63 3.74 13.69 -2.26
CA PRO A 63 2.33 14.03 -2.16
C PRO A 63 2.05 14.79 -0.86
N ASP A 64 0.96 15.54 -0.82
CA ASP A 64 0.53 16.22 0.40
C ASP A 64 -0.19 15.25 1.37
N ALA A 65 0.46 14.12 1.61
CA ALA A 65 0.01 13.07 2.50
C ALA A 65 1.23 12.39 3.13
N PRO A 66 1.13 11.92 4.36
CA PRO A 66 2.22 11.20 5.01
C PRO A 66 2.50 9.86 4.31
N MET A 67 3.73 9.35 4.46
CA MET A 67 4.03 7.97 4.08
C MET A 67 3.23 7.00 4.93
N ASP A 68 2.79 5.91 4.33
CA ASP A 68 1.90 4.95 4.97
C ASP A 68 2.24 3.52 4.52
N PHE A 69 1.69 2.56 5.23
CA PHE A 69 1.60 1.19 4.77
C PHE A 69 0.69 1.16 3.54
N HIS A 70 1.16 0.56 2.47
CA HIS A 70 0.50 0.63 1.17
C HIS A 70 0.09 -0.74 0.65
N ALA A 71 -1.07 -0.80 0.02
CA ALA A 71 -1.57 -1.99 -0.66
C ALA A 71 -1.71 -1.75 -2.16
N TYR A 72 -1.40 -2.79 -2.93
CA TYR A 72 -1.50 -2.80 -4.38
C TYR A 72 -1.78 -4.23 -4.88
N ALA A 73 -2.00 -4.39 -6.17
CA ALA A 73 -2.21 -5.70 -6.76
C ALA A 73 -1.02 -6.10 -7.65
N GLU A 74 -0.80 -7.40 -7.76
CA GLU A 74 0.04 -7.97 -8.81
C GLU A 74 -0.82 -8.90 -9.67
N VAL A 75 -0.62 -8.82 -10.98
CA VAL A 75 -1.34 -9.61 -11.98
C VAL A 75 -0.34 -10.44 -12.78
N TYR A 76 -0.64 -11.72 -13.00
CA TYR A 76 0.23 -12.60 -13.77
C TYR A 76 -0.11 -12.54 -15.24
N ILE A 77 0.80 -12.00 -16.04
CA ILE A 77 0.64 -11.83 -17.48
C ILE A 77 1.95 -12.22 -18.17
N ALA A 78 1.84 -12.99 -19.24
CA ALA A 78 2.97 -13.40 -20.08
C ALA A 78 4.16 -13.99 -19.30
N GLY A 79 3.86 -14.82 -18.30
CA GLY A 79 4.90 -15.52 -17.53
C GLY A 79 5.49 -14.73 -16.35
N SER A 80 4.98 -13.53 -16.06
CA SER A 80 5.51 -12.66 -14.99
C SER A 80 4.42 -12.01 -14.16
N TRP A 81 4.73 -11.76 -12.89
CA TRP A 81 3.90 -10.94 -12.01
C TRP A 81 4.20 -9.47 -12.26
N LEU A 82 3.19 -8.74 -12.73
CA LEU A 82 3.26 -7.31 -12.97
C LEU A 82 2.58 -6.56 -11.85
N THR A 83 3.28 -5.58 -11.29
CA THR A 83 2.71 -4.68 -10.29
C THR A 83 1.71 -3.72 -10.92
N THR A 84 0.52 -3.64 -10.35
CA THR A 84 -0.53 -2.70 -10.70
C THR A 84 -0.98 -1.96 -9.46
N ASP A 85 -1.05 -0.64 -9.53
CA ASP A 85 -1.40 0.20 -8.39
C ASP A 85 -2.49 1.19 -8.80
N ALA A 86 -3.73 0.82 -8.52
CA ALA A 86 -4.90 1.59 -8.90
C ALA A 86 -5.03 2.93 -8.15
N ARG A 87 -4.33 3.11 -7.01
CA ARG A 87 -4.34 4.39 -6.29
C ARG A 87 -3.62 5.48 -7.07
N PHE A 88 -2.42 5.18 -7.55
CA PHE A 88 -1.57 6.20 -8.20
C PHE A 88 -1.66 6.17 -9.72
N ASP A 89 -1.92 4.99 -10.31
CA ASP A 89 -2.01 4.75 -11.76
C ASP A 89 -0.79 5.26 -12.56
N VAL A 90 0.36 5.29 -11.89
CA VAL A 90 1.66 5.65 -12.47
C VAL A 90 2.75 4.71 -11.99
N PRO A 91 3.80 4.48 -12.77
CA PRO A 91 4.96 3.73 -12.31
C PRO A 91 5.59 4.39 -11.08
N ARG A 92 5.84 3.59 -10.05
CA ARG A 92 6.52 4.01 -8.81
C ARG A 92 7.66 3.05 -8.53
N ILE A 93 8.78 3.56 -8.06
CA ILE A 93 9.98 2.79 -7.66
C ILE A 93 10.12 2.73 -6.13
N GLY A 94 11.02 1.87 -5.67
CA GLY A 94 11.34 1.77 -4.24
C GLY A 94 10.30 1.00 -3.41
N ARG A 95 9.40 0.26 -4.03
CA ARG A 95 8.43 -0.58 -3.31
C ARG A 95 9.12 -1.62 -2.44
N ILE A 96 8.74 -1.69 -1.19
CA ILE A 96 9.18 -2.71 -0.24
C ILE A 96 8.00 -3.65 -0.01
N LYS A 97 8.03 -4.82 -0.65
CA LYS A 97 7.00 -5.85 -0.47
C LYS A 97 7.18 -6.54 0.87
N VAL A 98 6.14 -6.54 1.70
CA VAL A 98 6.13 -7.21 3.00
C VAL A 98 5.38 -8.55 2.91
N ALA A 99 4.17 -8.55 2.34
CA ALA A 99 3.37 -9.75 2.21
C ALA A 99 2.58 -9.76 0.90
N CYS A 100 2.22 -10.95 0.46
CA CYS A 100 1.24 -11.13 -0.61
C CYS A 100 0.34 -12.32 -0.28
N GLY A 101 -0.89 -12.24 -0.77
CA GLY A 101 -1.87 -13.27 -0.50
C GLY A 101 -3.03 -13.24 -1.48
N GLN A 102 -4.03 -14.02 -1.15
CA GLN A 102 -5.22 -14.15 -1.98
C GLN A 102 -6.07 -12.87 -1.96
N ASP A 103 -6.16 -12.25 -0.80
CA ASP A 103 -6.90 -11.00 -0.59
C ASP A 103 -6.32 -10.18 0.59
N ALA A 104 -7.04 -9.16 1.02
CA ALA A 104 -6.62 -8.24 2.06
C ALA A 104 -6.45 -8.90 3.45
N VAL A 105 -7.09 -10.05 3.70
CA VAL A 105 -6.97 -10.76 4.98
C VAL A 105 -5.60 -11.44 5.08
N ASP A 106 -5.13 -12.05 4.00
CA ASP A 106 -3.82 -12.71 3.96
C ASP A 106 -2.65 -11.71 4.05
N GLY A 107 -2.86 -10.48 3.56
CA GLY A 107 -1.87 -9.41 3.57
C GLY A 107 -2.12 -8.34 4.64
N ALA A 108 -2.82 -8.66 5.72
CA ALA A 108 -3.12 -7.69 6.77
C ALA A 108 -1.85 -7.11 7.41
N PHE A 109 -1.84 -5.80 7.66
CA PHE A 109 -0.79 -5.12 8.41
C PHE A 109 -0.63 -5.69 9.82
N SER A 110 -1.76 -5.93 10.48
CA SER A 110 -1.82 -6.57 11.80
C SER A 110 -3.11 -7.37 11.93
N THR A 111 -3.08 -8.39 12.77
CA THR A 111 -4.27 -9.15 13.18
C THR A 111 -4.38 -9.03 14.69
N ILE A 112 -5.50 -8.50 15.17
CA ILE A 112 -5.73 -8.22 16.59
C ILE A 112 -6.81 -9.17 17.11
N TYR A 113 -6.51 -9.84 18.20
CA TYR A 113 -7.46 -10.67 18.94
C TYR A 113 -7.83 -9.95 20.23
N GLY A 114 -9.09 -9.54 20.36
CA GLY A 114 -9.60 -8.70 21.44
C GLY A 114 -9.72 -7.23 21.03
N GLY A 115 -9.89 -6.34 22.00
CA GLY A 115 -9.96 -4.90 21.78
C GLY A 115 -8.57 -4.28 21.83
N ALA A 116 -8.19 -3.51 20.83
CA ALA A 116 -7.00 -2.65 20.84
C ALA A 116 -7.18 -1.51 19.85
N ASP A 117 -6.64 -0.35 20.20
CA ASP A 117 -6.63 0.84 19.36
C ASP A 117 -5.21 1.17 18.91
N LEU A 118 -5.05 1.55 17.65
CA LEU A 118 -3.77 2.00 17.13
C LEU A 118 -3.53 3.43 17.60
N SER A 119 -2.62 3.60 18.56
CA SER A 119 -2.33 4.90 19.17
C SER A 119 -1.26 5.70 18.42
N TYR A 120 -0.37 5.01 17.69
CA TYR A 120 0.71 5.64 16.96
C TYR A 120 1.20 4.76 15.83
N PHE A 121 1.41 5.35 14.66
CA PHE A 121 2.01 4.70 13.51
C PHE A 121 2.79 5.72 12.68
N GLU A 122 4.01 5.42 12.35
CA GLU A 122 4.87 6.28 11.57
C GLU A 122 5.67 5.47 10.56
N VAL A 123 5.72 5.94 9.33
CA VAL A 123 6.51 5.36 8.24
C VAL A 123 7.41 6.42 7.63
N TRP A 124 8.67 6.08 7.50
CA TRP A 124 9.59 6.87 6.70
C TRP A 124 10.54 5.96 5.93
N ALA A 125 10.78 6.29 4.67
CA ALA A 125 11.68 5.58 3.79
C ALA A 125 12.41 6.56 2.89
N TYR A 126 13.73 6.41 2.81
CA TYR A 126 14.60 7.31 2.06
C TYR A 126 15.45 6.57 1.06
N GLN A 127 15.74 7.22 -0.03
CA GLN A 127 16.81 6.82 -0.92
C GLN A 127 18.14 7.33 -0.36
N VAL A 128 19.07 6.43 -0.10
CA VAL A 128 20.44 6.76 0.26
C VAL A 128 21.36 6.66 -0.94
N ALA A 129 22.48 7.37 -0.91
CA ALA A 129 23.49 7.26 -1.97
C ALA A 129 24.07 5.83 -2.00
N PRO A 130 24.37 5.28 -3.18
CA PRO A 130 24.95 3.95 -3.29
C PRO A 130 26.21 3.82 -2.43
N GLY A 131 26.32 2.73 -1.67
CA GLY A 131 27.46 2.43 -0.82
C GLY A 131 27.51 3.14 0.53
N THR A 132 26.49 3.96 0.87
CA THR A 132 26.42 4.59 2.22
C THR A 132 25.93 3.64 3.30
N VAL A 133 25.11 2.66 2.95
CA VAL A 133 24.58 1.66 3.87
C VAL A 133 24.63 0.30 3.21
N GLY A 134 25.24 -0.67 3.87
CA GLY A 134 25.30 -2.08 3.47
C GLY A 134 24.26 -2.93 4.19
N VAL A 135 24.08 -4.16 3.73
CA VAL A 135 23.21 -5.13 4.40
C VAL A 135 23.80 -5.49 5.75
N GLY A 136 23.03 -5.25 6.82
CA GLY A 136 23.47 -5.52 8.20
C GLY A 136 24.17 -4.35 8.88
N ASP A 137 24.40 -3.24 8.20
CA ASP A 137 24.95 -2.05 8.84
C ASP A 137 23.94 -1.46 9.85
N PRO A 138 24.42 -0.98 10.99
CA PRO A 138 23.57 -0.29 11.95
C PRO A 138 23.07 1.03 11.35
N VAL A 139 21.79 1.28 11.46
CA VAL A 139 21.15 2.53 11.02
C VAL A 139 20.63 3.27 12.24
N ASP A 140 20.99 4.53 12.37
CA ASP A 140 20.42 5.39 13.42
C ASP A 140 19.00 5.81 13.03
N LEU A 141 18.03 5.17 13.66
CA LEU A 141 16.60 5.44 13.39
C LEU A 141 16.10 6.74 14.05
N SER A 142 16.92 7.41 14.86
CA SER A 142 16.57 8.72 15.41
C SER A 142 16.83 9.87 14.43
N VAL A 143 17.65 9.64 13.42
CA VAL A 143 17.97 10.64 12.38
C VAL A 143 16.98 10.51 11.23
N ARG A 144 16.21 11.56 10.98
CA ARG A 144 15.32 11.68 9.83
C ARG A 144 15.97 12.50 8.73
N LEU A 145 15.83 12.03 7.52
CA LEU A 145 16.19 12.81 6.34
C LEU A 145 15.02 13.73 5.94
N ASP A 146 15.32 14.85 5.30
CA ASP A 146 14.44 16.02 5.15
C ASP A 146 13.10 15.79 4.41
N ASN A 147 12.92 14.68 3.74
CA ASN A 147 11.70 14.37 3.00
C ASN A 147 10.81 13.32 3.66
N SER A 148 11.02 13.07 4.96
CA SER A 148 10.15 12.17 5.73
C SER A 148 8.84 12.85 6.09
N ARG A 149 7.73 12.15 5.89
CA ARG A 149 6.41 12.56 6.36
C ARG A 149 5.89 11.56 7.37
N THR A 150 5.32 12.06 8.43
CA THR A 150 4.79 11.25 9.54
C THR A 150 3.30 11.04 9.35
N VAL A 151 2.87 9.79 9.41
CA VAL A 151 1.46 9.47 9.62
C VAL A 151 1.21 9.49 11.12
N ARG A 152 0.37 10.39 11.58
CA ARG A 152 -0.25 10.27 12.90
C ARG A 152 -1.67 9.78 12.69
N THR A 153 -2.00 8.66 13.28
CA THR A 153 -3.38 8.27 13.49
C THR A 153 -3.78 8.90 14.82
N ASP A 154 -4.44 10.04 14.76
CA ASP A 154 -5.11 10.55 15.96
C ASP A 154 -6.23 9.56 16.34
N PRO A 155 -6.44 9.28 17.63
CA PRO A 155 -7.43 8.33 18.12
C PRO A 155 -8.87 8.72 17.78
#